data_7b8284010eac890521715b33a2d52613
#
_entry.id   7b8284010eac890521715b33a2d52613
#
_cell.length_a   1.000
_cell.length_b   1.000
_cell.length_c   1.000
_cell.angle_alpha   90.00
_cell.angle_beta   90.00
_cell.angle_gamma   90.00
#
_symmetry.space_group_name_H-M   'P 1'
#
loop_
_entity.id
_entity.type
_entity.pdbx_description
1 polymer ?
#
loop_
_entity_poly.entity_id
_entity_poly.type
_entity_poly.pdbx_seq_one_letter_code
_entity_poly.pdbx_strand_id
1 'polypeptide(L)'
;SLGQENQEKLSLRLSHGKAALNEEFQSLSRNCSEGINLDEEKTKYVYVNEWFSGRKKAMLDDFIVGTVDHLLLMALKQKHLMLRHLGFSKKVVIIDEVHAYDAYMGQYLYMVLQWLGAYKVPTIILSATLPIERRKDLMKYYLKGRGIKEKDIGNFDFLKTESYPLLTFSKGSEVESFSDFQEEKAKKVTLYQLDEENLVDTVKSLSKNGAVIGIIVNTVGRAQRITKDLLEAFPEEEVHLLHSRFIDTDRIKKEEELLKKIGKNAERPKRFIV
;
A
#
# COMPACT_ATOMS: atom_id res chain seq x y z
N SER A 1 -43.41 17.70 -15.30
CA SER A 1 -42.23 18.52 -15.32
C SER A 1 -41.18 18.02 -14.34
N LEU A 2 -40.13 17.45 -14.92
CA LEU A 2 -38.73 17.51 -14.49
C LEU A 2 -38.37 16.94 -13.10
N GLY A 3 -38.44 15.60 -13.00
CA GLY A 3 -37.54 14.85 -12.13
C GLY A 3 -36.18 14.68 -12.85
N GLN A 4 -35.26 15.62 -12.69
CA GLN A 4 -33.85 15.35 -12.94
C GLN A 4 -33.37 14.52 -11.74
N GLU A 5 -33.23 13.20 -11.94
CA GLU A 5 -32.45 12.36 -11.07
C GLU A 5 -31.04 12.95 -11.02
N ASN A 6 -30.65 13.45 -9.86
CA ASN A 6 -29.27 13.87 -9.56
C ASN A 6 -28.41 12.60 -9.61
N GLN A 7 -27.85 12.28 -10.76
CA GLN A 7 -26.80 11.29 -10.89
C GLN A 7 -25.57 11.84 -10.22
N GLU A 8 -25.19 11.30 -9.06
CA GLU A 8 -23.96 11.65 -8.38
C GLU A 8 -22.76 11.17 -9.23
N LYS A 9 -22.08 12.14 -9.86
CA LYS A 9 -20.84 11.89 -10.59
C LYS A 9 -19.67 11.99 -9.61
N LEU A 10 -18.89 10.89 -9.47
CA LEU A 10 -17.74 10.83 -8.58
C LEU A 10 -16.45 10.88 -9.40
N SER A 11 -15.52 11.75 -9.03
CA SER A 11 -14.22 11.87 -9.69
C SER A 11 -13.15 10.98 -9.04
N LEU A 12 -12.34 10.28 -9.87
CA LEU A 12 -11.25 9.41 -9.44
C LEU A 12 -9.92 9.90 -9.99
N ARG A 13 -8.89 9.90 -9.15
CA ARG A 13 -7.52 10.25 -9.53
C ARG A 13 -6.50 9.21 -9.08
N LEU A 14 -5.63 8.81 -10.01
CA LEU A 14 -4.43 8.04 -9.74
C LEU A 14 -3.22 8.99 -9.72
N SER A 15 -2.56 9.12 -8.56
CA SER A 15 -1.47 10.08 -8.32
C SER A 15 -0.18 9.35 -7.93
N HIS A 16 0.49 8.75 -8.93
CA HIS A 16 1.83 8.18 -8.77
C HIS A 16 2.63 8.28 -10.08
N GLY A 17 3.97 8.12 -10.00
CA GLY A 17 4.88 8.33 -11.14
C GLY A 17 4.60 7.45 -12.37
N LYS A 18 3.94 6.30 -12.19
CA LYS A 18 3.60 5.32 -13.24
C LYS A 18 2.11 5.34 -13.62
N ALA A 19 1.34 6.34 -13.20
CA ALA A 19 -0.08 6.44 -13.53
C ALA A 19 -0.35 6.41 -15.05
N ALA A 20 0.58 6.95 -15.86
CA ALA A 20 0.53 6.92 -17.31
C ALA A 20 0.72 5.53 -17.95
N LEU A 21 1.21 4.55 -17.18
CA LEU A 21 1.41 3.16 -17.65
C LEU A 21 0.27 2.24 -17.23
N ASN A 22 -0.70 2.73 -16.45
CA ASN A 22 -1.85 1.94 -16.04
C ASN A 22 -2.94 1.99 -17.11
N GLU A 23 -3.08 0.91 -17.87
CA GLU A 23 -4.03 0.81 -18.99
C GLU A 23 -5.48 0.91 -18.55
N GLU A 24 -5.83 0.35 -17.39
CA GLU A 24 -7.19 0.42 -16.84
C GLU A 24 -7.56 1.87 -16.49
N PHE A 25 -6.66 2.60 -15.84
CA PHE A 25 -6.89 4.01 -15.52
C PHE A 25 -6.94 4.88 -16.79
N GLN A 26 -6.13 4.56 -17.80
CA GLN A 26 -6.18 5.27 -19.09
C GLN A 26 -7.46 4.97 -19.87
N SER A 27 -7.98 3.75 -19.78
CA SER A 27 -9.26 3.40 -20.40
C SER A 27 -10.42 4.19 -19.79
N LEU A 28 -10.43 4.36 -18.46
CA LEU A 28 -11.37 5.24 -17.75
C LEU A 28 -11.27 6.69 -18.24
N SER A 29 -10.06 7.19 -18.48
CA SER A 29 -9.83 8.55 -19.00
C SER A 29 -10.29 8.71 -20.45
N ARG A 30 -10.16 7.67 -21.27
CA ARG A 30 -10.59 7.71 -22.69
C ARG A 30 -12.11 7.55 -22.84
N ASN A 31 -12.74 6.78 -21.96
CA ASN A 31 -14.19 6.50 -21.98
C ASN A 31 -14.98 7.52 -21.14
N CYS A 32 -14.48 8.73 -20.97
CA CYS A 32 -15.15 9.80 -20.21
C CYS A 32 -16.57 10.17 -20.72
N SER A 33 -16.98 9.67 -21.87
CA SER A 33 -18.36 9.79 -22.40
C SER A 33 -19.28 8.61 -22.03
N GLU A 34 -18.72 7.47 -21.64
CA GLU A 34 -19.45 6.28 -21.24
C GLU A 34 -19.06 5.90 -19.81
N GLY A 35 -19.89 6.29 -18.82
CA GLY A 35 -19.64 5.96 -17.43
C GLY A 35 -19.59 4.45 -17.20
N ILE A 36 -18.79 4.01 -16.23
CA ILE A 36 -18.79 2.61 -15.77
C ILE A 36 -19.95 2.44 -14.78
N ASN A 37 -20.87 1.54 -15.06
CA ASN A 37 -21.90 1.12 -14.13
C ASN A 37 -21.27 0.24 -13.04
N LEU A 38 -21.25 0.73 -11.80
CA LEU A 38 -20.72 0.00 -10.65
C LEU A 38 -21.77 -0.87 -9.95
N ASP A 39 -23.08 -0.57 -10.14
CA ASP A 39 -24.21 -1.35 -9.62
C ASP A 39 -25.45 -1.17 -10.51
N GLU A 40 -26.18 -2.26 -10.73
CA GLU A 40 -27.39 -2.28 -11.58
C GLU A 40 -28.59 -1.48 -11.01
N GLU A 41 -28.60 -1.16 -9.70
CA GLU A 41 -29.75 -0.47 -9.06
C GLU A 41 -29.53 1.04 -8.81
N LYS A 42 -28.26 1.54 -8.83
CA LYS A 42 -27.96 2.97 -8.73
C LYS A 42 -26.80 3.30 -9.65
N THR A 43 -27.10 3.91 -10.78
CA THR A 43 -26.10 4.33 -11.77
C THR A 43 -25.19 5.41 -11.17
N LYS A 44 -24.10 5.00 -10.48
CA LYS A 44 -23.01 5.88 -10.07
C LYS A 44 -21.94 5.82 -11.15
N TYR A 45 -21.64 6.95 -11.74
CA TYR A 45 -20.59 7.06 -12.74
C TYR A 45 -19.30 7.55 -12.09
N VAL A 46 -18.23 6.76 -12.26
CA VAL A 46 -16.87 7.20 -11.92
C VAL A 46 -16.23 7.76 -13.18
N TYR A 47 -15.69 8.97 -13.12
CA TYR A 47 -15.07 9.62 -14.28
C TYR A 47 -13.77 10.31 -13.88
N VAL A 48 -12.89 10.50 -14.86
CA VAL A 48 -11.68 11.31 -14.70
C VAL A 48 -12.02 12.75 -15.10
N ASN A 49 -11.98 13.65 -14.13
CA ASN A 49 -12.31 15.05 -14.36
C ASN A 49 -11.15 15.80 -15.03
N GLU A 50 -11.27 16.14 -16.29
CA GLU A 50 -10.25 16.86 -17.05
C GLU A 50 -9.92 18.23 -16.45
N TRP A 51 -10.88 18.92 -15.82
CA TRP A 51 -10.64 20.19 -15.17
C TRP A 51 -9.63 20.09 -14.01
N PHE A 52 -9.57 18.93 -13.36
CA PHE A 52 -8.58 18.61 -12.34
C PHE A 52 -7.32 17.93 -12.90
N SER A 53 -7.20 17.76 -14.22
CA SER A 53 -6.06 17.08 -14.85
C SER A 53 -4.71 17.78 -14.60
N GLY A 54 -4.72 19.06 -14.26
CA GLY A 54 -3.53 19.78 -13.82
C GLY A 54 -2.94 19.25 -12.52
N ARG A 55 -1.62 19.00 -12.47
CA ARG A 55 -0.89 18.49 -11.29
C ARG A 55 -1.23 19.22 -9.98
N LYS A 56 -1.57 20.50 -10.04
CA LYS A 56 -1.84 21.36 -8.88
C LYS A 56 -3.23 21.12 -8.25
N LYS A 57 -4.22 20.74 -9.06
CA LYS A 57 -5.62 20.53 -8.64
C LYS A 57 -5.94 19.07 -8.35
N ALA A 58 -5.03 18.16 -8.61
CA ALA A 58 -5.21 16.71 -8.49
C ALA A 58 -5.70 16.25 -7.10
N MET A 59 -5.45 17.02 -6.05
CA MET A 59 -5.88 16.70 -4.69
C MET A 59 -7.35 17.08 -4.39
N LEU A 60 -8.05 17.73 -5.33
CA LEU A 60 -9.43 18.15 -5.16
C LEU A 60 -10.45 17.12 -5.68
N ASP A 61 -10.02 16.09 -6.41
CA ASP A 61 -10.88 14.99 -6.85
C ASP A 61 -11.52 14.26 -5.65
N ASP A 62 -12.67 13.63 -5.84
CA ASP A 62 -13.41 12.95 -4.76
C ASP A 62 -12.64 11.75 -4.23
N PHE A 63 -12.08 10.92 -5.12
CA PHE A 63 -11.23 9.79 -4.80
C PHE A 63 -9.83 9.98 -5.35
N ILE A 64 -8.84 9.72 -4.50
CA ILE A 64 -7.42 9.83 -4.86
C ILE A 64 -6.71 8.57 -4.38
N VAL A 65 -6.08 7.86 -5.31
CA VAL A 65 -5.13 6.79 -5.00
C VAL A 65 -3.73 7.28 -5.38
N GLY A 66 -2.78 7.19 -4.48
CA GLY A 66 -1.44 7.69 -4.73
C GLY A 66 -0.39 7.17 -3.76
N THR A 67 0.87 7.56 -3.99
CA THR A 67 1.96 7.23 -3.06
C THR A 67 1.88 8.11 -1.81
N VAL A 68 2.39 7.59 -0.70
CA VAL A 68 2.43 8.31 0.58
C VAL A 68 3.13 9.67 0.49
N ASP A 69 4.11 9.83 -0.41
CA ASP A 69 4.82 11.09 -0.62
C ASP A 69 3.86 12.25 -0.87
N HIS A 70 2.79 12.01 -1.64
CA HIS A 70 1.78 13.03 -1.89
C HIS A 70 1.05 13.48 -0.63
N LEU A 71 0.87 12.60 0.34
CA LEU A 71 0.30 12.93 1.64
C LEU A 71 1.33 13.64 2.51
N LEU A 72 2.56 13.14 2.60
CA LEU A 72 3.63 13.71 3.43
C LEU A 72 4.00 15.14 3.03
N LEU A 73 3.78 15.51 1.78
CA LEU A 73 3.95 16.89 1.31
C LEU A 73 3.02 17.90 2.02
N MET A 74 1.99 17.47 2.75
CA MET A 74 1.20 18.37 3.62
C MET A 74 2.02 18.94 4.80
N ALA A 75 3.07 18.23 5.22
CA ALA A 75 3.93 18.67 6.32
C ALA A 75 5.04 19.64 5.86
N LEU A 76 5.21 19.84 4.55
CA LEU A 76 6.31 20.63 4.00
C LEU A 76 5.84 22.00 3.51
N LYS A 77 6.67 23.03 3.75
CA LYS A 77 6.45 24.36 3.17
C LYS A 77 6.73 24.32 1.66
N GLN A 78 5.70 24.31 0.84
CA GLN A 78 5.80 24.24 -0.62
C GLN A 78 4.77 25.10 -1.33
N LYS A 79 4.99 25.31 -2.63
CA LYS A 79 4.01 26.01 -3.48
C LYS A 79 2.68 25.22 -3.50
N HIS A 80 1.55 25.94 -3.47
CA HIS A 80 0.20 25.36 -3.51
C HIS A 80 -0.17 24.46 -2.32
N LEU A 81 0.49 24.61 -1.18
CA LEU A 81 0.21 23.87 0.05
C LEU A 81 -1.27 23.93 0.45
N MET A 82 -1.89 25.12 0.32
CA MET A 82 -3.30 25.34 0.66
C MET A 82 -4.27 24.45 -0.13
N LEU A 83 -4.01 24.22 -1.42
CA LEU A 83 -4.85 23.33 -2.23
C LEU A 83 -4.76 21.87 -1.74
N ARG A 84 -3.59 21.47 -1.26
CA ARG A 84 -3.38 20.14 -0.69
C ARG A 84 -4.14 19.96 0.62
N HIS A 85 -4.03 20.93 1.52
CA HIS A 85 -4.78 20.93 2.78
C HIS A 85 -6.30 20.93 2.52
N LEU A 86 -6.77 21.75 1.59
CA LEU A 86 -8.18 21.80 1.19
C LEU A 86 -8.63 20.44 0.63
N GLY A 87 -7.82 19.83 -0.22
CA GLY A 87 -8.12 18.53 -0.83
C GLY A 87 -8.27 17.42 0.19
N PHE A 88 -7.43 17.37 1.21
CA PHE A 88 -7.49 16.33 2.26
C PHE A 88 -8.55 16.62 3.33
N SER A 89 -8.89 17.88 3.61
CA SER A 89 -9.76 18.27 4.74
C SER A 89 -11.19 17.72 4.70
N LYS A 90 -11.65 17.23 3.55
CA LYS A 90 -13.00 16.68 3.34
C LYS A 90 -13.04 15.21 2.97
N LYS A 91 -11.95 14.48 3.16
CA LYS A 91 -11.83 13.09 2.76
C LYS A 91 -11.71 12.16 3.96
N VAL A 92 -11.92 10.88 3.74
CA VAL A 92 -11.39 9.81 4.60
C VAL A 92 -10.00 9.48 4.06
N VAL A 93 -8.99 9.45 4.93
CA VAL A 93 -7.60 9.16 4.55
C VAL A 93 -7.25 7.76 5.02
N ILE A 94 -6.81 6.91 4.09
CA ILE A 94 -6.30 5.57 4.37
C ILE A 94 -4.82 5.55 4.06
N ILE A 95 -4.00 5.17 5.04
CA ILE A 95 -2.53 5.10 4.92
C ILE A 95 -2.12 3.65 5.11
N ASP A 96 -1.56 3.06 4.07
CA ASP A 96 -1.18 1.65 4.08
C ASP A 96 0.34 1.48 4.29
N GLU A 97 0.73 0.29 4.79
CA GLU A 97 2.12 -0.15 4.97
C GLU A 97 2.99 0.81 5.81
N VAL A 98 2.42 1.40 6.87
CA VAL A 98 3.14 2.39 7.71
C VAL A 98 4.42 1.83 8.35
N HIS A 99 4.52 0.52 8.51
CA HIS A 99 5.73 -0.13 9.03
C HIS A 99 6.96 0.06 8.11
N ALA A 100 6.76 0.27 6.81
CA ALA A 100 7.84 0.47 5.85
C ALA A 100 8.49 1.87 5.93
N TYR A 101 7.90 2.80 6.69
CA TYR A 101 8.40 4.17 6.76
C TYR A 101 9.60 4.26 7.72
N ASP A 102 10.69 4.83 7.23
CA ASP A 102 11.88 5.14 8.02
C ASP A 102 11.61 6.23 9.08
N ALA A 103 12.63 6.53 9.89
CA ALA A 103 12.51 7.52 10.94
C ALA A 103 12.22 8.93 10.40
N TYR A 104 12.76 9.28 9.22
CA TYR A 104 12.56 10.57 8.59
C TYR A 104 11.12 10.73 8.08
N MET A 105 10.62 9.77 7.30
CA MET A 105 9.24 9.73 6.86
C MET A 105 8.26 9.71 8.03
N GLY A 106 8.61 9.03 9.12
CA GLY A 106 7.82 8.98 10.34
C GLY A 106 7.55 10.35 10.94
N GLN A 107 8.54 11.27 10.95
CA GLN A 107 8.36 12.62 11.48
C GLN A 107 7.37 13.44 10.63
N TYR A 108 7.45 13.35 9.31
CA TYR A 108 6.45 13.99 8.45
C TYR A 108 5.06 13.41 8.62
N LEU A 109 4.96 12.09 8.81
CA LEU A 109 3.67 11.46 9.08
C LEU A 109 3.04 11.97 10.37
N TYR A 110 3.80 12.15 11.45
CA TYR A 110 3.31 12.75 12.69
C TYR A 110 2.76 14.17 12.47
N MET A 111 3.46 15.00 11.70
CA MET A 111 2.97 16.34 11.36
C MET A 111 1.69 16.30 10.52
N VAL A 112 1.61 15.37 9.56
CA VAL A 112 0.40 15.16 8.73
C VAL A 112 -0.77 14.73 9.60
N LEU A 113 -0.57 13.77 10.51
CA LEU A 113 -1.63 13.31 11.43
C LEU A 113 -2.13 14.44 12.31
N GLN A 114 -1.27 15.35 12.75
CA GLN A 114 -1.69 16.52 13.51
C GLN A 114 -2.58 17.44 12.65
N TRP A 115 -2.28 17.65 11.37
CA TRP A 115 -3.14 18.41 10.46
C TRP A 115 -4.47 17.70 10.19
N LEU A 116 -4.44 16.38 9.92
CA LEU A 116 -5.65 15.59 9.71
C LEU A 116 -6.54 15.61 10.95
N GLY A 117 -5.96 15.53 12.15
CA GLY A 117 -6.66 15.72 13.41
C GLY A 117 -7.30 17.09 13.53
N ALA A 118 -6.58 18.18 13.20
CA ALA A 118 -7.08 19.56 13.24
C ALA A 118 -8.29 19.74 12.31
N TYR A 119 -8.29 19.10 11.15
CA TYR A 119 -9.41 19.11 10.21
C TYR A 119 -10.51 18.11 10.56
N LYS A 120 -10.33 17.31 11.61
CA LYS A 120 -11.25 16.22 12.01
C LYS A 120 -11.45 15.18 10.90
N VAL A 121 -10.43 14.96 10.09
CA VAL A 121 -10.45 13.99 8.99
C VAL A 121 -10.39 12.56 9.56
N PRO A 122 -11.37 11.70 9.26
CA PRO A 122 -11.26 10.29 9.60
C PRO A 122 -10.02 9.68 8.95
N THR A 123 -9.17 9.06 9.77
CA THR A 123 -7.88 8.52 9.30
C THR A 123 -7.75 7.06 9.71
N ILE A 124 -7.49 6.20 8.74
CA ILE A 124 -7.28 4.76 8.91
C ILE A 124 -5.83 4.47 8.58
N ILE A 125 -5.14 3.78 9.48
CA ILE A 125 -3.73 3.39 9.30
C ILE A 125 -3.68 1.86 9.29
N LEU A 126 -3.14 1.29 8.22
CA LEU A 126 -2.97 -0.14 8.05
C LEU A 126 -1.48 -0.49 8.15
N SER A 127 -1.19 -1.60 8.84
CA SER A 127 0.18 -2.07 9.00
C SER A 127 0.20 -3.55 9.37
N ALA A 128 1.08 -4.33 8.75
CA ALA A 128 1.28 -5.72 9.12
C ALA A 128 1.91 -5.85 10.52
N THR A 129 2.84 -4.95 10.84
CA THR A 129 3.51 -4.91 12.14
C THR A 129 3.68 -3.45 12.58
N LEU A 130 3.30 -3.14 13.81
CA LEU A 130 3.43 -1.78 14.33
C LEU A 130 3.85 -1.84 15.81
N PRO A 131 5.11 -1.44 16.13
CA PRO A 131 5.59 -1.38 17.50
C PRO A 131 4.67 -0.52 18.39
N ILE A 132 4.52 -0.90 19.65
CA ILE A 132 3.63 -0.25 20.61
C ILE A 132 3.89 1.25 20.70
N GLU A 133 5.14 1.67 20.83
CA GLU A 133 5.52 3.07 20.94
C GLU A 133 5.13 3.86 19.67
N ARG A 134 5.34 3.28 18.49
CA ARG A 134 4.94 3.94 17.23
C ARG A 134 3.43 4.08 17.11
N ARG A 135 2.67 3.06 17.52
CA ARG A 135 1.20 3.08 17.55
C ARG A 135 0.70 4.18 18.48
N LYS A 136 1.33 4.31 19.66
CA LYS A 136 1.06 5.36 20.64
C LYS A 136 1.33 6.76 20.04
N ASP A 137 2.48 6.95 19.40
CA ASP A 137 2.83 8.23 18.79
C ASP A 137 1.86 8.62 17.68
N LEU A 138 1.50 7.72 16.77
CA LEU A 138 0.52 7.98 15.72
C LEU A 138 -0.80 8.49 16.30
N MET A 139 -1.31 7.81 17.33
CA MET A 139 -2.54 8.19 18.00
C MET A 139 -2.42 9.55 18.72
N LYS A 140 -1.31 9.76 19.45
CA LYS A 140 -1.01 10.99 20.16
C LYS A 140 -0.97 12.21 19.23
N TYR A 141 -0.28 12.12 18.10
CA TYR A 141 -0.20 13.26 17.16
C TYR A 141 -1.54 13.57 16.51
N TYR A 142 -2.33 12.57 16.16
CA TYR A 142 -3.68 12.80 15.64
C TYR A 142 -4.58 13.48 16.69
N LEU A 143 -4.60 12.99 17.93
CA LEU A 143 -5.40 13.57 19.03
C LEU A 143 -4.92 14.97 19.41
N LYS A 144 -3.63 15.24 19.39
CA LYS A 144 -3.07 16.59 19.57
C LYS A 144 -3.61 17.54 18.50
N GLY A 145 -3.71 17.13 17.25
CA GLY A 145 -4.34 17.88 16.18
C GLY A 145 -5.81 18.19 16.47
N ARG A 146 -6.54 17.23 17.07
CA ARG A 146 -7.91 17.42 17.56
C ARG A 146 -8.07 18.44 18.69
N GLY A 147 -6.96 18.99 19.19
CA GLY A 147 -6.93 19.92 20.32
C GLY A 147 -6.94 19.23 21.69
N ILE A 148 -6.80 17.91 21.76
CA ILE A 148 -6.75 17.16 23.00
C ILE A 148 -5.34 17.27 23.60
N LYS A 149 -5.25 17.73 24.85
CA LYS A 149 -3.96 17.86 25.55
C LYS A 149 -3.47 16.50 25.93
N GLU A 150 -2.15 16.31 25.93
CA GLU A 150 -1.52 15.02 26.26
C GLU A 150 -1.96 14.45 27.60
N LYS A 151 -2.13 15.30 28.61
CA LYS A 151 -2.62 14.91 29.95
C LYS A 151 -4.08 14.43 29.97
N ASP A 152 -4.85 14.80 28.95
CA ASP A 152 -6.29 14.48 28.83
C ASP A 152 -6.50 13.26 27.89
N ILE A 153 -5.43 12.78 27.25
CA ILE A 153 -5.45 11.52 26.52
C ILE A 153 -5.44 10.41 27.57
N GLY A 154 -6.46 9.56 27.55
CA GLY A 154 -6.61 8.48 28.50
C GLY A 154 -5.40 7.54 28.54
N ASN A 155 -5.32 6.71 29.56
CA ASN A 155 -4.20 5.81 29.78
C ASN A 155 -3.97 4.91 28.55
N PHE A 156 -2.73 4.91 28.01
CA PHE A 156 -2.32 4.06 26.89
C PHE A 156 -2.00 2.61 27.32
N ASP A 157 -2.35 2.17 28.53
CA ASP A 157 -2.03 0.82 29.03
C ASP A 157 -2.65 -0.29 28.17
N PHE A 158 -3.80 -0.03 27.52
CA PHE A 158 -4.41 -0.96 26.56
C PHE A 158 -3.55 -1.19 25.30
N LEU A 159 -2.58 -0.32 24.99
CA LEU A 159 -1.63 -0.52 23.88
C LEU A 159 -0.58 -1.60 24.16
N LYS A 160 -0.46 -2.08 25.41
CA LYS A 160 0.43 -3.19 25.81
C LYS A 160 -0.01 -4.54 25.22
N THR A 161 -1.20 -4.61 24.62
CA THR A 161 -1.69 -5.82 23.96
C THR A 161 -0.85 -6.11 22.71
N GLU A 162 -0.22 -7.28 22.68
CA GLU A 162 0.56 -7.80 21.56
C GLU A 162 -0.26 -8.73 20.64
N SER A 163 -1.59 -8.75 20.82
CA SER A 163 -2.48 -9.57 19.99
C SER A 163 -2.41 -9.19 18.51
N TYR A 164 -2.59 -10.17 17.65
CA TYR A 164 -2.70 -9.99 16.22
C TYR A 164 -3.84 -10.88 15.66
N PRO A 165 -4.77 -10.35 14.89
CA PRO A 165 -4.96 -8.94 14.51
C PRO A 165 -5.36 -8.03 15.69
N LEU A 166 -5.09 -6.72 15.55
CA LEU A 166 -5.41 -5.73 16.58
C LEU A 166 -5.95 -4.46 15.90
N LEU A 167 -7.11 -3.99 16.35
CA LEU A 167 -7.69 -2.70 15.97
C LEU A 167 -7.54 -1.74 17.16
N THR A 168 -6.97 -0.56 16.92
CA THR A 168 -6.91 0.53 17.89
C THR A 168 -7.58 1.77 17.31
N PHE A 169 -8.49 2.39 18.04
CA PHE A 169 -9.25 3.55 17.54
C PHE A 169 -9.49 4.57 18.65
N SER A 170 -9.75 5.81 18.26
CA SER A 170 -10.09 6.89 19.19
C SER A 170 -11.56 7.24 19.14
N LYS A 171 -12.18 7.41 20.32
CA LYS A 171 -13.53 7.90 20.50
C LYS A 171 -13.49 9.16 21.38
N GLY A 172 -13.46 10.31 20.75
CA GLY A 172 -13.17 11.56 21.46
C GLY A 172 -11.73 11.63 21.94
N SER A 173 -11.52 11.76 23.26
CA SER A 173 -10.22 11.71 23.93
C SER A 173 -9.81 10.31 24.39
N GLU A 174 -10.77 9.38 24.40
CA GLU A 174 -10.52 8.00 24.79
C GLU A 174 -9.96 7.21 23.62
N VAL A 175 -9.09 6.26 23.92
CA VAL A 175 -8.51 5.35 22.95
C VAL A 175 -8.81 3.93 23.41
N GLU A 176 -9.36 3.15 22.51
CA GLU A 176 -9.79 1.78 22.76
C GLU A 176 -9.05 0.82 21.82
N SER A 177 -8.92 -0.43 22.23
CA SER A 177 -8.39 -1.51 21.38
C SER A 177 -9.35 -2.70 21.37
N PHE A 178 -9.44 -3.34 20.22
CA PHE A 178 -10.22 -4.54 19.99
C PHE A 178 -9.30 -5.62 19.40
N SER A 179 -9.31 -6.80 20.01
CA SER A 179 -8.45 -7.93 19.64
C SER A 179 -9.20 -9.27 19.52
N ASP A 180 -10.52 -9.26 19.76
CA ASP A 180 -11.34 -10.47 19.67
C ASP A 180 -11.75 -10.75 18.23
N PHE A 181 -10.78 -11.17 17.43
CA PHE A 181 -10.98 -11.63 16.06
C PHE A 181 -10.98 -13.16 16.02
N GLN A 182 -11.70 -13.73 15.05
CA GLN A 182 -11.62 -15.18 14.82
C GLN A 182 -10.17 -15.57 14.49
N GLU A 183 -9.63 -16.50 15.25
CA GLU A 183 -8.27 -17.02 15.02
C GLU A 183 -8.21 -17.75 13.66
N GLU A 184 -7.46 -17.20 12.72
CA GLU A 184 -7.00 -18.00 11.59
C GLU A 184 -5.95 -18.99 12.06
N LYS A 185 -6.03 -20.25 11.59
CA LYS A 185 -5.02 -21.25 11.90
C LYS A 185 -3.63 -20.74 11.54
N ALA A 186 -2.81 -20.51 12.55
CA ALA A 186 -1.42 -20.07 12.38
C ALA A 186 -0.66 -21.04 11.47
N LYS A 187 -0.09 -20.52 10.39
CA LYS A 187 0.79 -21.31 9.52
C LYS A 187 2.13 -21.52 10.22
N LYS A 188 2.53 -22.79 10.31
CA LYS A 188 3.82 -23.14 10.89
C LYS A 188 4.93 -22.83 9.88
N VAL A 189 5.87 -21.97 10.26
CA VAL A 189 7.05 -21.63 9.45
C VAL A 189 8.29 -22.08 10.19
N THR A 190 9.21 -22.76 9.48
CA THR A 190 10.50 -23.16 10.02
C THR A 190 11.56 -22.23 9.44
N LEU A 191 12.38 -21.64 10.31
CA LEU A 191 13.48 -20.76 9.91
C LEU A 191 14.80 -21.53 9.99
N TYR A 192 15.61 -21.39 8.96
CA TYR A 192 16.96 -21.93 8.88
C TYR A 192 17.94 -20.80 8.60
N GLN A 193 19.10 -20.83 9.25
CA GLN A 193 20.22 -19.98 8.86
C GLN A 193 20.94 -20.65 7.68
N LEU A 194 21.23 -19.90 6.64
CA LEU A 194 21.87 -20.38 5.42
C LEU A 194 23.02 -19.45 5.03
N ASP A 195 24.19 -20.03 4.81
CA ASP A 195 25.32 -19.34 4.20
C ASP A 195 25.16 -19.29 2.68
N GLU A 196 25.53 -18.15 2.08
CA GLU A 196 25.33 -17.93 0.64
C GLU A 196 26.06 -18.96 -0.22
N GLU A 197 27.20 -19.44 0.21
CA GLU A 197 28.00 -20.49 -0.48
C GLU A 197 27.21 -21.79 -0.66
N ASN A 198 26.29 -22.09 0.25
CA ASN A 198 25.47 -23.29 0.23
C ASN A 198 24.11 -23.10 -0.45
N LEU A 199 23.84 -21.92 -1.03
CA LEU A 199 22.54 -21.58 -1.58
C LEU A 199 22.11 -22.50 -2.71
N VAL A 200 22.97 -22.73 -3.71
CA VAL A 200 22.64 -23.57 -4.88
C VAL A 200 22.36 -25.02 -4.47
N ASP A 201 23.15 -25.55 -3.57
CA ASP A 201 22.95 -26.94 -3.08
C ASP A 201 21.69 -27.05 -2.21
N THR A 202 21.38 -26.04 -1.45
CA THR A 202 20.14 -25.98 -0.69
C THR A 202 18.94 -25.94 -1.63
N VAL A 203 18.97 -25.09 -2.68
CA VAL A 203 17.92 -25.03 -3.70
C VAL A 203 17.75 -26.36 -4.40
N LYS A 204 18.85 -27.05 -4.76
CA LYS A 204 18.80 -28.40 -5.32
C LYS A 204 18.12 -29.40 -4.38
N SER A 205 18.48 -29.36 -3.11
CA SER A 205 17.89 -30.22 -2.09
C SER A 205 16.41 -30.03 -1.90
N LEU A 206 15.98 -28.75 -1.75
CA LEU A 206 14.60 -28.38 -1.52
C LEU A 206 13.70 -28.64 -2.74
N SER A 207 14.27 -28.58 -3.97
CA SER A 207 13.52 -28.74 -5.21
C SER A 207 13.52 -30.17 -5.78
N LYS A 208 14.11 -31.16 -5.11
CA LYS A 208 14.17 -32.58 -5.60
C LYS A 208 12.80 -33.13 -6.00
N ASN A 209 11.79 -32.87 -5.19
CA ASN A 209 10.42 -33.34 -5.40
C ASN A 209 9.48 -32.27 -6.02
N GLY A 210 10.08 -31.19 -6.51
CA GLY A 210 9.35 -30.01 -6.97
C GLY A 210 9.16 -28.97 -5.86
N ALA A 211 9.35 -27.69 -6.19
CA ALA A 211 9.14 -26.58 -5.28
C ALA A 211 9.00 -25.25 -6.03
N VAL A 212 8.32 -24.30 -5.40
CA VAL A 212 8.37 -22.88 -5.77
C VAL A 212 9.28 -22.19 -4.76
N ILE A 213 10.41 -21.66 -5.21
CA ILE A 213 11.46 -21.08 -4.36
C ILE A 213 11.63 -19.62 -4.72
N GLY A 214 11.44 -18.73 -3.74
CA GLY A 214 11.72 -17.29 -3.87
C GLY A 214 13.04 -16.94 -3.17
N ILE A 215 13.94 -16.24 -3.88
CA ILE A 215 15.23 -15.77 -3.36
C ILE A 215 15.22 -14.24 -3.38
N ILE A 216 15.11 -13.63 -2.21
CA ILE A 216 15.03 -12.18 -2.06
C ILE A 216 16.39 -11.63 -1.63
N VAL A 217 16.92 -10.69 -2.41
CA VAL A 217 18.20 -10.03 -2.13
C VAL A 217 18.08 -8.52 -2.22
N ASN A 218 19.00 -7.82 -1.58
CA ASN A 218 18.94 -6.35 -1.41
C ASN A 218 19.63 -5.56 -2.54
N THR A 219 20.35 -6.20 -3.46
CA THR A 219 21.04 -5.52 -4.56
C THR A 219 20.85 -6.24 -5.89
N VAL A 220 20.79 -5.46 -6.97
CA VAL A 220 20.66 -5.97 -8.34
C VAL A 220 21.85 -6.86 -8.73
N GLY A 221 23.08 -6.43 -8.41
CA GLY A 221 24.28 -7.20 -8.72
C GLY A 221 24.31 -8.58 -8.04
N ARG A 222 23.80 -8.67 -6.80
CA ARG A 222 23.67 -9.94 -6.09
C ARG A 222 22.61 -10.83 -6.72
N ALA A 223 21.46 -10.27 -7.10
CA ALA A 223 20.41 -11.00 -7.83
C ALA A 223 20.94 -11.60 -9.12
N GLN A 224 21.66 -10.82 -9.94
CA GLN A 224 22.25 -11.26 -11.20
C GLN A 224 23.30 -12.38 -11.01
N ARG A 225 24.18 -12.24 -9.99
CA ARG A 225 25.18 -13.26 -9.69
C ARG A 225 24.53 -14.58 -9.30
N ILE A 226 23.62 -14.56 -8.32
CA ILE A 226 22.90 -15.76 -7.86
C ILE A 226 22.12 -16.41 -9.01
N THR A 227 21.48 -15.61 -9.87
CA THR A 227 20.78 -16.15 -11.05
C THR A 227 21.73 -16.88 -11.98
N LYS A 228 22.93 -16.32 -12.22
CA LYS A 228 23.95 -16.99 -13.04
C LYS A 228 24.38 -18.34 -12.45
N ASP A 229 24.64 -18.37 -11.15
CA ASP A 229 25.03 -19.61 -10.44
C ASP A 229 23.91 -20.67 -10.49
N LEU A 230 22.65 -20.23 -10.42
CA LEU A 230 21.48 -21.12 -10.54
C LEU A 230 21.29 -21.63 -11.97
N LEU A 231 21.52 -20.82 -13.00
CA LEU A 231 21.43 -21.22 -14.41
C LEU A 231 22.49 -22.25 -14.80
N GLU A 232 23.61 -22.36 -14.07
CA GLU A 232 24.60 -23.45 -14.24
C GLU A 232 24.07 -24.79 -13.69
N ALA A 233 23.10 -24.74 -12.78
CA ALA A 233 22.60 -25.90 -12.04
C ALA A 233 21.19 -26.36 -12.43
N PHE A 234 20.40 -25.49 -13.07
CA PHE A 234 18.99 -25.69 -13.41
C PHE A 234 18.71 -25.25 -14.86
N PRO A 235 17.70 -25.87 -15.52
CA PRO A 235 17.21 -25.41 -16.82
C PRO A 235 16.77 -23.95 -16.78
N GLU A 236 17.01 -23.23 -17.89
CA GLU A 236 16.71 -21.80 -18.01
C GLU A 236 15.21 -21.48 -17.80
N GLU A 237 14.33 -22.38 -18.24
CA GLU A 237 12.87 -22.24 -18.07
C GLU A 237 12.38 -22.34 -16.61
N GLU A 238 13.20 -22.84 -15.70
CA GLU A 238 12.88 -22.97 -14.28
C GLU A 238 13.41 -21.80 -13.43
N VAL A 239 14.36 -20.99 -13.97
CA VAL A 239 15.02 -19.90 -13.24
C VAL A 239 14.58 -18.55 -13.81
N HIS A 240 14.04 -17.71 -12.96
CA HIS A 240 13.50 -16.39 -13.34
C HIS A 240 14.18 -15.30 -12.54
N LEU A 241 14.56 -14.20 -13.21
CA LEU A 241 15.16 -13.03 -12.57
C LEU A 241 14.22 -11.83 -12.64
N LEU A 242 14.00 -11.22 -11.47
CA LEU A 242 13.25 -9.96 -11.34
C LEU A 242 14.07 -8.95 -10.53
N HIS A 243 14.27 -7.73 -11.04
CA HIS A 243 14.96 -6.67 -10.30
C HIS A 243 14.52 -5.26 -10.76
N SER A 244 14.88 -4.24 -9.99
CA SER A 244 14.45 -2.85 -10.19
C SER A 244 15.06 -2.14 -11.40
N ARG A 245 16.11 -2.70 -12.03
CA ARG A 245 16.76 -2.11 -13.23
C ARG A 245 16.15 -2.55 -14.55
N PHE A 246 15.16 -3.44 -14.55
CA PHE A 246 14.40 -3.69 -15.78
C PHE A 246 13.65 -2.43 -16.21
N ILE A 247 13.55 -2.21 -17.52
CA ILE A 247 12.68 -1.19 -18.09
C ILE A 247 11.25 -1.51 -17.66
N ASP A 248 10.46 -0.49 -17.33
CA ASP A 248 9.14 -0.66 -16.74
C ASP A 248 8.21 -1.58 -17.55
N THR A 249 8.24 -1.49 -18.88
CA THR A 249 7.45 -2.37 -19.77
C THR A 249 7.87 -3.84 -19.69
N ASP A 250 9.15 -4.11 -19.62
CA ASP A 250 9.68 -5.48 -19.53
C ASP A 250 9.44 -6.06 -18.12
N ARG A 251 9.53 -5.21 -17.12
CA ARG A 251 9.22 -5.60 -15.74
C ARG A 251 7.76 -6.00 -15.59
N ILE A 252 6.82 -5.22 -16.12
CA ILE A 252 5.39 -5.52 -16.09
C ILE A 252 5.11 -6.86 -16.75
N LYS A 253 5.66 -7.11 -17.96
CA LYS A 253 5.50 -8.39 -18.66
C LYS A 253 6.02 -9.57 -17.83
N LYS A 254 7.21 -9.44 -17.23
CA LYS A 254 7.80 -10.48 -16.38
C LYS A 254 6.95 -10.73 -15.12
N GLU A 255 6.42 -9.69 -14.49
CA GLU A 255 5.52 -9.79 -13.33
C GLU A 255 4.22 -10.51 -13.72
N GLU A 256 3.62 -10.19 -14.87
CA GLU A 256 2.44 -10.87 -15.38
C GLU A 256 2.69 -12.36 -15.70
N GLU A 257 3.80 -12.67 -16.35
CA GLU A 257 4.19 -14.06 -16.62
C GLU A 257 4.39 -14.84 -15.33
N LEU A 258 5.03 -14.23 -14.33
CA LEU A 258 5.23 -14.83 -13.01
C LEU A 258 3.88 -15.09 -12.33
N LEU A 259 2.97 -14.11 -12.32
CA LEU A 259 1.64 -14.26 -11.75
C LEU A 259 0.80 -15.34 -12.46
N LYS A 260 0.93 -15.48 -13.78
CA LYS A 260 0.28 -16.57 -14.54
C LYS A 260 0.79 -17.93 -14.14
N LYS A 261 2.08 -18.07 -13.79
CA LYS A 261 2.70 -19.36 -13.42
C LYS A 261 2.52 -19.73 -11.94
N ILE A 262 2.64 -18.76 -11.02
CA ILE A 262 2.66 -19.03 -9.57
C ILE A 262 1.65 -18.21 -8.77
N GLY A 263 0.79 -17.43 -9.42
CA GLY A 263 -0.28 -16.65 -8.78
C GLY A 263 -1.26 -17.52 -8.00
N LYS A 264 -2.12 -16.89 -7.19
CA LYS A 264 -3.05 -17.57 -6.27
C LYS A 264 -3.94 -18.61 -6.94
N ASN A 265 -4.33 -18.37 -8.20
CA ASN A 265 -5.23 -19.22 -9.00
C ASN A 265 -4.48 -19.97 -10.12
N ALA A 266 -3.15 -19.93 -10.14
CA ALA A 266 -2.36 -20.59 -11.18
C ALA A 266 -2.13 -22.07 -10.87
N GLU A 267 -2.08 -22.88 -11.91
CA GLU A 267 -1.58 -24.26 -11.82
C GLU A 267 -0.06 -24.22 -11.67
N ARG A 268 0.43 -24.53 -10.46
CA ARG A 268 1.84 -24.36 -10.11
C ARG A 268 2.73 -25.30 -10.87
N PRO A 269 3.82 -24.83 -11.49
CA PRO A 269 4.81 -25.68 -12.12
C PRO A 269 5.50 -26.58 -11.08
N LYS A 270 6.03 -27.72 -11.54
CA LYS A 270 6.74 -28.66 -10.66
C LYS A 270 7.92 -28.00 -9.96
N ARG A 271 8.68 -27.14 -10.68
CA ARG A 271 9.78 -26.36 -10.13
C ARG A 271 9.74 -24.95 -10.67
N PHE A 272 9.97 -23.97 -9.79
CA PHE A 272 10.03 -22.56 -10.14
C PHE A 272 10.94 -21.83 -9.16
N ILE A 273 11.95 -21.13 -9.65
CA ILE A 273 12.96 -20.41 -8.86
C ILE A 273 12.94 -18.95 -9.31
N VAL A 274 12.74 -18.00 -8.39
CA VAL A 274 12.69 -16.57 -8.70
C VAL A 274 13.42 -15.74 -7.65
#